data_ab23a379f08ebb3bfd4dddba82147b86
#
_entry.id   ab23a379f08ebb3bfd4dddba82147b86
#
_cell.length_a   1.000
_cell.length_b   1.000
_cell.length_c   1.000
_cell.angle_alpha   90.00
_cell.angle_beta   90.00
_cell.angle_gamma   90.00
#
_symmetry.space_group_name_H-M   'P 1'
#
loop_
_entity.id
_entity.type
_entity.pdbx_description
1 polymer ?
#
loop_
_entity_poly.entity_id
_entity_poly.type
_entity_poly.pdbx_seq_one_letter_code
_entity_poly.pdbx_strand_id
1 'polypeptide(L)'
;MLNKELIILLLTLSLFGCETDPLDIDTSYIEVEIKVRRMEQELFQPESDNILKTHDYLLEKYGSLYQLFFESMLGEGSVNDPMASTYLEKFIRNKDMQNFYNEINTKFHDFNVYENEFRDAFKHYKYYFPDSTIPEIVTFYSNFNANAFPLGNRLGIGLDMYLGTENEIVKSIPTASLPQFIKDKMDSTFLVADGIKYWLFNRFFEDDNPDFLAEIISSGKIMYLMDAVLPNKSDAIKIGYTEAELNWCETNEVNIWEILINEELLYSKDQKKIAQFTANGPFTKGLPEESPSMVGIWIGWQMVRDYVEDTGASIVDLLAETNHRKILKSYDPNE
;
A
#
# COMPACT_ATOMS: atom_id res chain seq x y z
N MET A 1 -37.36 -31.67 41.35
CA MET A 1 -37.73 -31.79 39.94
C MET A 1 -37.44 -30.44 39.29
N LEU A 2 -36.33 -30.34 38.59
CA LEU A 2 -35.98 -29.10 37.82
C LEU A 2 -36.93 -29.01 36.63
N ASN A 3 -37.57 -27.86 36.46
CA ASN A 3 -38.53 -27.64 35.39
C ASN A 3 -37.85 -27.83 34.02
N LYS A 4 -38.48 -28.63 33.13
CA LYS A 4 -38.01 -28.86 31.75
C LYS A 4 -37.81 -27.58 30.98
N GLU A 5 -38.56 -26.53 31.28
CA GLU A 5 -38.44 -25.20 30.66
C GLU A 5 -37.17 -24.46 31.10
N LEU A 6 -36.66 -24.68 32.30
CA LEU A 6 -35.41 -24.10 32.79
C LEU A 6 -34.19 -24.76 32.14
N ILE A 7 -34.27 -26.03 31.78
CA ILE A 7 -33.20 -26.76 31.07
C ILE A 7 -33.11 -26.30 29.60
N ILE A 8 -34.28 -26.06 28.98
CA ILE A 8 -34.32 -25.54 27.59
C ILE A 8 -33.76 -24.11 27.53
N LEU A 9 -34.05 -23.26 28.52
CA LEU A 9 -33.52 -21.90 28.59
C LEU A 9 -32.00 -21.88 28.83
N LEU A 10 -31.45 -22.84 29.58
CA LEU A 10 -30.01 -22.96 29.80
C LEU A 10 -29.26 -23.53 28.58
N LEU A 11 -29.91 -24.34 27.74
CA LEU A 11 -29.32 -24.89 26.51
C LEU A 11 -29.29 -23.85 25.35
N THR A 12 -30.17 -22.86 25.35
CA THR A 12 -30.17 -21.80 24.32
C THR A 12 -29.18 -20.67 24.60
N LEU A 13 -28.62 -20.56 25.81
CA LEU A 13 -27.62 -19.57 26.16
C LEU A 13 -26.18 -19.99 25.79
N SER A 14 -25.96 -21.20 25.32
CA SER A 14 -24.60 -21.70 24.99
C SER A 14 -24.22 -21.63 23.52
N LEU A 15 -25.01 -20.93 22.66
CA LEU A 15 -24.75 -20.83 21.22
C LEU A 15 -24.32 -19.46 20.72
N PHE A 16 -24.07 -18.49 21.60
CA PHE A 16 -23.31 -17.33 21.24
C PHE A 16 -21.81 -17.61 21.46
N GLY A 17 -21.27 -18.50 20.64
CA GLY A 17 -19.83 -18.47 20.38
C GLY A 17 -19.52 -17.11 19.76
N CYS A 18 -18.76 -16.28 20.45
CA CYS A 18 -18.10 -15.16 19.84
C CYS A 18 -17.20 -15.79 18.77
N GLU A 19 -17.55 -15.72 17.50
CA GLU A 19 -16.58 -15.93 16.42
C GLU A 19 -15.53 -14.84 16.60
N THR A 20 -14.40 -15.19 17.19
CA THR A 20 -13.25 -14.31 17.25
C THR A 20 -12.70 -14.24 15.83
N ASP A 21 -12.60 -13.04 15.30
CA ASP A 21 -11.93 -12.80 14.02
C ASP A 21 -10.55 -13.51 14.03
N PRO A 22 -10.28 -14.44 13.11
CA PRO A 22 -9.01 -15.16 13.05
C PRO A 22 -7.79 -14.25 12.89
N LEU A 23 -8.00 -12.99 12.50
CA LEU A 23 -6.98 -11.96 12.38
C LEU A 23 -6.81 -11.11 13.67
N ASP A 24 -7.71 -11.25 14.65
CA ASP A 24 -7.59 -10.59 15.97
C ASP A 24 -6.56 -11.33 16.83
N ILE A 25 -5.29 -10.91 16.70
CA ILE A 25 -4.14 -11.54 17.35
C ILE A 25 -3.49 -10.58 18.36
N ASP A 26 -3.04 -11.13 19.49
CA ASP A 26 -2.24 -10.37 20.44
C ASP A 26 -0.77 -10.30 19.97
N THR A 27 -0.32 -9.10 19.62
CA THR A 27 1.07 -8.83 19.23
C THR A 27 1.87 -8.11 20.30
N SER A 28 1.33 -7.96 21.52
CA SER A 28 1.94 -7.18 22.60
C SER A 28 3.32 -7.71 23.05
N TYR A 29 3.55 -9.02 22.88
CA TYR A 29 4.82 -9.67 23.23
C TYR A 29 5.87 -9.64 22.10
N ILE A 30 5.51 -9.13 20.92
CA ILE A 30 6.42 -9.07 19.78
C ILE A 30 7.14 -7.73 19.80
N GLU A 31 8.45 -7.77 19.95
CA GLU A 31 9.27 -6.56 19.88
C GLU A 31 9.77 -6.32 18.46
N VAL A 32 9.54 -5.11 17.96
CA VAL A 32 9.98 -4.64 16.65
C VAL A 32 10.62 -3.26 16.81
N GLU A 33 11.88 -3.14 16.39
CA GLU A 33 12.57 -1.87 16.26
C GLU A 33 12.43 -1.35 14.84
N ILE A 34 11.76 -0.20 14.67
CA ILE A 34 11.69 0.49 13.40
C ILE A 34 12.85 1.47 13.30
N LYS A 35 13.59 1.42 12.20
CA LYS A 35 14.61 2.42 11.89
C LYS A 35 14.07 3.35 10.82
N VAL A 36 13.97 4.64 11.15
CA VAL A 36 13.56 5.68 10.22
C VAL A 36 14.75 6.58 9.92
N ARG A 37 14.99 6.84 8.64
CA ARG A 37 15.95 7.85 8.18
C ARG A 37 15.24 8.90 7.36
N ARG A 38 15.51 10.13 7.68
CA ARG A 38 14.90 11.30 7.07
C ARG A 38 15.87 11.89 6.01
N MET A 39 15.96 11.21 4.83
CA MET A 39 16.91 11.61 3.78
C MET A 39 16.62 13.03 3.28
N GLU A 40 15.36 13.47 3.24
CA GLU A 40 15.00 14.83 2.86
C GLU A 40 15.55 15.89 3.84
N GLN A 41 15.64 15.57 5.13
CA GLN A 41 16.24 16.48 6.12
C GLN A 41 17.75 16.57 5.92
N GLU A 42 18.41 15.44 5.74
CA GLU A 42 19.85 15.39 5.49
C GLU A 42 20.22 16.05 4.16
N LEU A 43 19.32 16.02 3.17
CA LEU A 43 19.48 16.66 1.88
C LEU A 43 19.41 18.19 1.98
N PHE A 44 18.38 18.71 2.64
CA PHE A 44 18.11 20.15 2.69
C PHE A 44 18.74 20.88 3.90
N GLN A 45 19.11 20.14 4.93
CA GLN A 45 19.81 20.65 6.12
C GLN A 45 21.10 19.84 6.38
N PRO A 46 22.07 19.89 5.43
CA PRO A 46 23.28 19.11 5.60
C PRO A 46 24.05 19.55 6.85
N GLU A 47 24.57 18.61 7.61
CA GLU A 47 25.38 18.88 8.83
C GLU A 47 26.66 19.68 8.51
N SER A 48 27.09 19.67 7.26
CA SER A 48 28.28 20.41 6.77
C SER A 48 27.86 21.66 6.00
N ASP A 49 28.47 22.80 6.28
CA ASP A 49 28.35 24.02 5.46
C ASP A 49 28.82 23.82 3.99
N ASN A 50 29.45 22.70 3.73
CA ASN A 50 29.93 22.34 2.37
C ASN A 50 28.94 21.41 1.68
N ILE A 51 27.95 21.97 1.01
CA ILE A 51 26.92 21.26 0.23
C ILE A 51 27.55 20.31 -0.80
N LEU A 52 28.73 20.62 -1.35
CA LEU A 52 29.40 19.76 -2.32
C LEU A 52 29.76 18.37 -1.73
N LYS A 53 29.96 18.27 -0.42
CA LYS A 53 30.20 16.98 0.25
C LYS A 53 28.90 16.23 0.55
N THR A 54 27.77 16.88 0.47
CA THR A 54 26.47 16.26 0.75
C THR A 54 26.18 15.15 -0.26
N HIS A 55 26.53 15.34 -1.52
CA HIS A 55 26.36 14.33 -2.56
C HIS A 55 27.08 13.02 -2.22
N ASP A 56 28.37 13.08 -1.93
CA ASP A 56 29.19 11.91 -1.61
C ASP A 56 28.67 11.22 -0.32
N TYR A 57 28.32 12.01 0.70
CA TYR A 57 27.77 11.52 1.94
C TYR A 57 26.45 10.77 1.74
N LEU A 58 25.50 11.33 0.96
CA LEU A 58 24.22 10.69 0.68
C LEU A 58 24.40 9.43 -0.17
N LEU A 59 25.31 9.46 -1.15
CA LEU A 59 25.63 8.30 -1.98
C LEU A 59 26.24 7.17 -1.15
N GLU A 60 27.18 7.47 -0.26
CA GLU A 60 27.76 6.48 0.66
C GLU A 60 26.71 5.89 1.61
N LYS A 61 25.85 6.75 2.19
CA LYS A 61 24.90 6.34 3.22
C LYS A 61 23.67 5.61 2.68
N TYR A 62 23.13 6.05 1.55
CA TYR A 62 21.89 5.54 0.99
C TYR A 62 22.08 4.64 -0.24
N GLY A 63 23.24 4.69 -0.88
CA GLY A 63 23.59 3.83 -2.02
C GLY A 63 22.59 3.90 -3.17
N SER A 64 22.07 2.75 -3.57
CA SER A 64 21.12 2.63 -4.68
C SER A 64 19.83 3.43 -4.51
N LEU A 65 19.39 3.69 -3.27
CA LEU A 65 18.20 4.53 -3.03
C LEU A 65 18.49 5.98 -3.41
N TYR A 66 19.64 6.52 -3.00
CA TYR A 66 20.06 7.87 -3.40
C TYR A 66 20.34 7.94 -4.90
N GLN A 67 20.92 6.91 -5.50
CA GLN A 67 21.11 6.84 -6.95
C GLN A 67 19.78 6.93 -7.69
N LEU A 68 18.77 6.14 -7.30
CA LEU A 68 17.43 6.20 -7.88
C LEU A 68 16.80 7.59 -7.74
N PHE A 69 16.92 8.19 -6.55
CA PHE A 69 16.47 9.56 -6.30
C PHE A 69 17.14 10.56 -7.25
N PHE A 70 18.48 10.56 -7.32
CA PHE A 70 19.24 11.53 -8.10
C PHE A 70 19.02 11.36 -9.62
N GLU A 71 19.12 10.12 -10.12
CA GLU A 71 19.08 9.84 -11.56
C GLU A 71 17.66 9.84 -12.13
N SER A 72 16.69 9.28 -11.40
CA SER A 72 15.33 9.10 -11.93
C SER A 72 14.32 10.12 -11.44
N MET A 73 14.40 10.55 -10.18
CA MET A 73 13.43 11.48 -9.62
C MET A 73 13.82 12.93 -9.84
N LEU A 74 15.10 13.29 -9.64
CA LEU A 74 15.61 14.62 -9.98
C LEU A 74 15.90 14.77 -11.48
N GLY A 75 16.27 13.69 -12.16
CA GLY A 75 16.61 13.71 -13.59
C GLY A 75 17.92 14.42 -13.91
N GLU A 76 18.84 14.51 -12.95
CA GLU A 76 20.09 15.29 -13.06
C GLU A 76 21.26 14.47 -13.69
N GLY A 77 20.96 13.31 -14.30
CA GLY A 77 21.96 12.42 -14.90
C GLY A 77 22.56 11.43 -13.92
N SER A 78 23.80 10.98 -14.16
CA SER A 78 24.43 9.96 -13.32
C SER A 78 24.98 10.52 -12.01
N VAL A 79 24.82 9.78 -10.91
CA VAL A 79 25.48 10.09 -9.62
C VAL A 79 27.01 10.13 -9.73
N ASN A 80 27.59 9.49 -10.76
CA ASN A 80 29.03 9.48 -10.99
C ASN A 80 29.51 10.62 -11.90
N ASP A 81 28.62 11.54 -12.31
CA ASP A 81 28.99 12.71 -13.10
C ASP A 81 29.89 13.64 -12.25
N PRO A 82 31.03 14.13 -12.76
CA PRO A 82 31.85 15.10 -12.04
C PRO A 82 31.10 16.36 -11.59
N MET A 83 29.97 16.69 -12.24
CA MET A 83 29.12 17.84 -11.91
C MET A 83 27.97 17.50 -10.95
N ALA A 84 27.80 16.24 -10.54
CA ALA A 84 26.67 15.78 -9.73
C ALA A 84 26.48 16.62 -8.44
N SER A 85 27.55 16.89 -7.71
CA SER A 85 27.51 17.76 -6.52
C SER A 85 27.04 19.19 -6.84
N THR A 86 27.40 19.72 -8.02
CA THR A 86 26.95 21.05 -8.46
C THR A 86 25.46 21.07 -8.84
N TYR A 87 24.97 20.00 -9.47
CA TYR A 87 23.54 19.86 -9.76
C TYR A 87 22.73 19.74 -8.48
N LEU A 88 23.19 18.94 -7.52
CA LEU A 88 22.56 18.82 -6.21
C LEU A 88 22.55 20.18 -5.48
N GLU A 89 23.63 20.94 -5.50
CA GLU A 89 23.69 22.27 -4.88
C GLU A 89 22.65 23.22 -5.49
N LYS A 90 22.51 23.23 -6.83
CA LYS A 90 21.50 24.05 -7.51
C LYS A 90 20.09 23.64 -7.09
N PHE A 91 19.82 22.35 -6.99
CA PHE A 91 18.55 21.83 -6.54
C PHE A 91 18.24 22.27 -5.10
N ILE A 92 19.14 22.06 -4.16
CA ILE A 92 18.97 22.42 -2.74
C ILE A 92 18.78 23.94 -2.57
N ARG A 93 19.49 24.78 -3.36
CA ARG A 93 19.40 26.24 -3.29
C ARG A 93 18.23 26.84 -4.05
N ASN A 94 17.50 26.06 -4.83
CA ASN A 94 16.33 26.52 -5.54
C ASN A 94 15.23 26.91 -4.54
N LYS A 95 14.66 28.13 -4.70
CA LYS A 95 13.64 28.65 -3.77
C LYS A 95 12.37 27.80 -3.75
N ASP A 96 11.94 27.27 -4.88
CA ASP A 96 10.75 26.44 -4.95
C ASP A 96 10.99 25.12 -4.23
N MET A 97 12.17 24.52 -4.38
CA MET A 97 12.57 23.31 -3.66
C MET A 97 12.68 23.53 -2.15
N GLN A 98 13.19 24.68 -1.73
CA GLN A 98 13.19 25.08 -0.32
C GLN A 98 11.77 25.24 0.23
N ASN A 99 10.87 25.84 -0.53
CA ASN A 99 9.46 25.96 -0.14
C ASN A 99 8.79 24.57 -0.02
N PHE A 100 9.03 23.67 -0.98
CA PHE A 100 8.55 22.29 -0.91
C PHE A 100 9.07 21.56 0.33
N TYR A 101 10.36 21.67 0.59
CA TYR A 101 10.95 21.07 1.78
C TYR A 101 10.31 21.62 3.07
N ASN A 102 10.06 22.93 3.15
CA ASN A 102 9.44 23.55 4.31
C ASN A 102 8.02 23.03 4.55
N GLU A 103 7.23 22.82 3.48
CA GLU A 103 5.90 22.21 3.60
C GLU A 103 5.97 20.77 4.10
N ILE A 104 6.86 19.96 3.52
CA ILE A 104 7.11 18.57 3.96
C ILE A 104 7.55 18.56 5.42
N ASN A 105 8.54 19.37 5.78
CA ASN A 105 9.08 19.39 7.13
C ASN A 105 8.06 19.92 8.15
N THR A 106 7.20 20.86 7.76
CA THR A 106 6.12 21.36 8.63
C THR A 106 5.09 20.25 8.91
N LYS A 107 4.65 19.55 7.88
CA LYS A 107 3.64 18.51 8.01
C LYS A 107 4.17 17.27 8.74
N PHE A 108 5.39 16.86 8.43
CA PHE A 108 6.01 15.64 8.94
C PHE A 108 7.12 15.91 9.94
N HIS A 109 7.07 17.07 10.67
CA HIS A 109 8.05 17.42 11.69
C HIS A 109 8.15 16.32 12.76
N ASP A 110 7.00 15.89 13.26
CA ASP A 110 6.90 14.71 14.14
C ASP A 110 6.46 13.49 13.30
N PHE A 111 7.39 12.58 13.06
CA PHE A 111 7.15 11.34 12.34
C PHE A 111 6.78 10.17 13.26
N ASN A 112 6.78 10.35 14.59
CA ASN A 112 6.58 9.29 15.58
C ASN A 112 5.22 8.59 15.42
N VAL A 113 4.17 9.29 14.98
CA VAL A 113 2.85 8.71 14.73
C VAL A 113 2.97 7.61 13.68
N TYR A 114 3.60 7.91 12.55
CA TYR A 114 3.77 6.94 11.44
C TYR A 114 4.76 5.82 11.83
N GLU A 115 5.83 6.15 12.56
CA GLU A 115 6.77 5.15 13.08
C GLU A 115 6.06 4.12 13.98
N ASN A 116 5.16 4.58 14.86
CA ASN A 116 4.37 3.70 15.71
C ASN A 116 3.41 2.83 14.90
N GLU A 117 2.73 3.40 13.90
CA GLU A 117 1.85 2.65 12.99
C GLU A 117 2.64 1.60 12.19
N PHE A 118 3.81 1.93 11.65
CA PHE A 118 4.70 0.95 11.01
C PHE A 118 5.15 -0.14 11.97
N ARG A 119 5.48 0.24 13.22
CA ARG A 119 5.87 -0.73 14.27
C ARG A 119 4.75 -1.72 14.53
N ASP A 120 3.53 -1.24 14.67
CA ASP A 120 2.38 -2.10 14.92
C ASP A 120 2.09 -3.01 13.72
N ALA A 121 2.12 -2.49 12.49
CA ALA A 121 1.99 -3.30 11.28
C ALA A 121 3.09 -4.39 11.20
N PHE A 122 4.34 -4.05 11.48
CA PHE A 122 5.44 -5.02 11.45
C PHE A 122 5.44 -5.99 12.62
N LYS A 123 4.78 -5.70 13.76
CA LYS A 123 4.52 -6.69 14.79
C LYS A 123 3.56 -7.77 14.28
N HIS A 124 2.44 -7.37 13.66
CA HIS A 124 1.51 -8.31 13.02
C HIS A 124 2.21 -9.11 11.91
N TYR A 125 2.99 -8.46 11.06
CA TYR A 125 3.78 -9.14 10.04
C TYR A 125 4.74 -10.19 10.64
N LYS A 126 5.44 -9.86 11.73
CA LYS A 126 6.33 -10.78 12.46
C LYS A 126 5.62 -11.94 13.13
N TYR A 127 4.36 -11.78 13.50
CA TYR A 127 3.55 -12.88 14.01
C TYR A 127 3.40 -13.99 12.96
N TYR A 128 3.10 -13.61 11.72
CA TYR A 128 2.93 -14.57 10.62
C TYR A 128 4.26 -15.03 10.00
N PHE A 129 5.28 -14.18 10.04
CA PHE A 129 6.58 -14.41 9.42
C PHE A 129 7.73 -14.10 10.40
N PRO A 130 7.92 -14.91 11.47
CA PRO A 130 8.85 -14.60 12.56
C PRO A 130 10.30 -14.43 12.10
N ASP A 131 10.74 -15.21 11.08
CA ASP A 131 12.10 -15.17 10.57
C ASP A 131 12.34 -14.08 9.50
N SER A 132 11.29 -13.37 9.08
CA SER A 132 11.40 -12.34 8.04
C SER A 132 12.11 -11.09 8.56
N THR A 133 12.88 -10.45 7.71
CA THR A 133 13.41 -9.11 7.98
C THR A 133 12.36 -8.04 7.78
N ILE A 134 12.44 -6.96 8.57
CA ILE A 134 11.66 -5.74 8.35
C ILE A 134 12.56 -4.69 7.69
N PRO A 135 12.01 -3.76 6.88
CA PRO A 135 12.82 -2.76 6.21
C PRO A 135 13.26 -1.63 7.14
N GLU A 136 14.38 -1.01 6.80
CA GLU A 136 14.66 0.36 7.21
C GLU A 136 13.79 1.32 6.40
N ILE A 137 13.01 2.18 7.06
CA ILE A 137 12.17 3.18 6.41
C ILE A 137 13.04 4.39 6.07
N VAL A 138 12.99 4.84 4.82
CA VAL A 138 13.70 6.03 4.38
C VAL A 138 12.72 7.01 3.76
N THR A 139 12.48 8.13 4.43
CA THR A 139 11.66 9.18 3.85
C THR A 139 12.48 10.06 2.92
N PHE A 140 11.85 10.60 1.90
CA PHE A 140 12.51 11.43 0.89
C PHE A 140 11.51 12.33 0.16
N TYR A 141 12.02 13.23 -0.68
CA TYR A 141 11.26 14.00 -1.66
C TYR A 141 11.26 13.24 -2.99
N SER A 142 10.08 12.86 -3.48
CA SER A 142 9.96 12.03 -4.69
C SER A 142 9.79 12.83 -5.99
N ASN A 143 9.63 14.14 -5.91
CA ASN A 143 9.22 14.99 -7.01
C ASN A 143 7.85 14.55 -7.60
N PHE A 144 6.94 14.14 -6.72
CA PHE A 144 5.60 13.61 -7.04
C PHE A 144 5.60 12.37 -7.94
N ASN A 145 6.67 11.58 -7.93
CA ASN A 145 6.81 10.39 -8.78
C ASN A 145 6.51 9.07 -8.06
N ALA A 146 6.61 9.01 -6.74
CA ALA A 146 6.44 7.76 -6.01
C ALA A 146 5.89 7.96 -4.59
N ASN A 147 4.84 7.21 -4.26
CA ASN A 147 4.29 7.11 -2.90
C ASN A 147 5.25 6.35 -1.98
N ALA A 148 5.52 5.10 -2.35
CA ALA A 148 6.44 4.23 -1.65
C ALA A 148 7.05 3.21 -2.63
N PHE A 149 8.25 2.72 -2.32
CA PHE A 149 8.85 1.60 -3.04
C PHE A 149 9.84 0.84 -2.17
N PRO A 150 9.85 -0.47 -2.24
CA PRO A 150 10.89 -1.29 -1.61
C PRO A 150 12.15 -1.32 -2.47
N LEU A 151 13.31 -1.24 -1.82
CA LEU A 151 14.61 -1.37 -2.48
C LEU A 151 15.59 -2.12 -1.57
N GLY A 152 15.84 -3.38 -1.86
CA GLY A 152 16.58 -4.27 -0.98
C GLY A 152 15.91 -4.41 0.38
N ASN A 153 16.61 -4.06 1.46
CA ASN A 153 16.06 -4.06 2.82
C ASN A 153 15.59 -2.65 3.28
N ARG A 154 15.23 -1.80 2.35
CA ARG A 154 14.70 -0.46 2.62
C ARG A 154 13.33 -0.29 2.01
N LEU A 155 12.53 0.53 2.66
CA LEU A 155 11.24 1.01 2.18
C LEU A 155 11.34 2.53 2.05
N GLY A 156 11.40 3.01 0.81
CA GLY A 156 11.36 4.44 0.51
C GLY A 156 9.94 4.98 0.59
N ILE A 157 9.74 6.15 1.22
CA ILE A 157 8.45 6.84 1.35
C ILE A 157 8.60 8.27 0.82
N GLY A 158 7.92 8.60 -0.27
CA GLY A 158 7.88 9.93 -0.87
C GLY A 158 6.90 10.85 -0.14
N LEU A 159 7.39 11.66 0.78
CA LEU A 159 6.54 12.49 1.66
C LEU A 159 5.70 13.54 0.93
N ASP A 160 6.17 14.02 -0.19
CA ASP A 160 5.47 14.98 -1.06
C ASP A 160 4.15 14.41 -1.58
N MET A 161 4.04 13.09 -1.74
CA MET A 161 2.80 12.40 -2.13
C MET A 161 1.72 12.38 -1.02
N TYR A 162 2.03 12.89 0.15
CA TYR A 162 1.12 12.87 1.31
C TYR A 162 0.91 14.26 1.93
N LEU A 163 1.18 15.33 1.18
CA LEU A 163 1.03 16.71 1.65
C LEU A 163 -0.43 17.10 1.93
N GLY A 164 -1.38 16.44 1.29
CA GLY A 164 -2.82 16.71 1.43
C GLY A 164 -3.39 17.40 0.20
N THR A 165 -4.66 17.09 -0.09
CA THR A 165 -5.40 17.62 -1.23
C THR A 165 -5.57 19.14 -1.17
N GLU A 166 -5.60 19.70 0.05
CA GLU A 166 -5.79 21.12 0.31
C GLU A 166 -4.48 21.92 0.32
N ASN A 167 -3.32 21.26 0.22
CA ASN A 167 -2.03 21.94 0.20
C ASN A 167 -1.90 22.80 -1.07
N GLU A 168 -1.51 24.09 -0.89
CA GLU A 168 -1.46 25.06 -1.98
C GLU A 168 -0.45 24.67 -3.08
N ILE A 169 0.63 23.99 -2.73
CA ILE A 169 1.60 23.50 -3.70
C ILE A 169 0.95 22.39 -4.55
N VAL A 170 0.30 21.42 -3.91
CA VAL A 170 -0.40 20.32 -4.61
C VAL A 170 -1.46 20.89 -5.56
N LYS A 171 -2.25 21.87 -5.13
CA LYS A 171 -3.25 22.56 -5.96
C LYS A 171 -2.63 23.27 -7.15
N SER A 172 -1.45 23.86 -6.97
CA SER A 172 -0.77 24.65 -8.00
C SER A 172 -0.18 23.81 -9.14
N ILE A 173 0.05 22.50 -8.92
CA ILE A 173 0.59 21.62 -9.95
C ILE A 173 -0.47 21.39 -11.04
N PRO A 174 -0.16 21.63 -12.32
CA PRO A 174 -1.11 21.36 -13.40
C PRO A 174 -1.57 19.89 -13.43
N THR A 175 -2.84 19.64 -13.71
CA THR A 175 -3.41 18.27 -13.81
C THR A 175 -2.78 17.45 -14.95
N ALA A 176 -2.18 18.10 -15.93
CA ALA A 176 -1.38 17.44 -16.98
C ALA A 176 -0.08 16.83 -16.44
N SER A 177 0.47 17.38 -15.34
CA SER A 177 1.69 16.88 -14.68
C SER A 177 1.39 15.98 -13.50
N LEU A 178 0.33 16.26 -12.75
CA LEU A 178 -0.15 15.45 -11.64
C LEU A 178 -1.69 15.32 -11.75
N PRO A 179 -2.19 14.18 -12.26
CA PRO A 179 -3.62 13.96 -12.48
C PRO A 179 -4.47 14.16 -11.23
N GLN A 180 -5.71 14.66 -11.40
CA GLN A 180 -6.59 14.99 -10.28
C GLN A 180 -6.86 13.77 -9.38
N PHE A 181 -7.12 12.60 -9.95
CA PHE A 181 -7.37 11.38 -9.17
C PHE A 181 -6.18 10.96 -8.27
N ILE A 182 -4.93 11.38 -8.62
CA ILE A 182 -3.77 11.19 -7.74
C ILE A 182 -3.80 12.24 -6.64
N LYS A 183 -4.05 13.52 -6.97
CA LYS A 183 -4.14 14.60 -5.98
C LYS A 183 -5.19 14.31 -4.91
N ASP A 184 -6.34 13.75 -5.30
CA ASP A 184 -7.46 13.43 -4.41
C ASP A 184 -7.09 12.38 -3.34
N LYS A 185 -6.02 11.63 -3.57
CA LYS A 185 -5.51 10.59 -2.67
C LYS A 185 -4.19 10.95 -1.97
N MET A 186 -3.72 12.19 -2.11
CA MET A 186 -2.47 12.66 -1.50
C MET A 186 -2.66 13.00 -0.02
N ASP A 187 -3.26 12.11 0.75
CA ASP A 187 -3.50 12.29 2.18
C ASP A 187 -2.59 11.40 3.03
N SER A 188 -2.13 11.94 4.14
CA SER A 188 -1.19 11.24 5.03
C SER A 188 -1.78 10.01 5.74
N THR A 189 -3.10 9.83 5.72
CA THR A 189 -3.77 8.63 6.24
C THR A 189 -3.40 7.38 5.43
N PHE A 190 -3.03 7.53 4.14
CA PHE A 190 -2.60 6.44 3.28
C PHE A 190 -1.11 6.08 3.43
N LEU A 191 -0.28 6.93 4.08
CA LEU A 191 1.18 6.80 4.08
C LEU A 191 1.66 5.42 4.53
N VAL A 192 1.19 4.95 5.69
CA VAL A 192 1.62 3.66 6.25
C VAL A 192 1.04 2.51 5.45
N ALA A 193 -0.24 2.59 5.07
CA ALA A 193 -0.91 1.55 4.29
C ALA A 193 -0.23 1.37 2.93
N ASP A 194 0.08 2.45 2.22
CA ASP A 194 0.83 2.38 0.96
C ASP A 194 2.22 1.75 1.17
N GLY A 195 2.96 2.20 2.19
CA GLY A 195 4.28 1.64 2.51
C GLY A 195 4.22 0.14 2.73
N ILE A 196 3.31 -0.33 3.58
CA ILE A 196 3.11 -1.76 3.86
C ILE A 196 2.66 -2.50 2.61
N LYS A 197 1.68 -1.96 1.86
CA LYS A 197 1.17 -2.55 0.62
C LYS A 197 2.30 -2.81 -0.39
N TYR A 198 3.11 -1.79 -0.72
CA TYR A 198 4.23 -1.94 -1.65
C TYR A 198 5.29 -2.91 -1.14
N TRP A 199 5.54 -2.94 0.19
CA TRP A 199 6.44 -3.92 0.80
C TRP A 199 5.95 -5.35 0.61
N LEU A 200 4.66 -5.60 0.86
CA LEU A 200 4.06 -6.93 0.72
C LEU A 200 3.99 -7.38 -0.74
N PHE A 201 3.59 -6.50 -1.65
CA PHE A 201 3.60 -6.78 -3.09
C PHE A 201 4.99 -7.21 -3.57
N ASN A 202 6.03 -6.49 -3.20
CA ASN A 202 7.39 -6.83 -3.60
C ASN A 202 7.87 -8.20 -3.07
N ARG A 203 7.32 -8.67 -1.96
CA ARG A 203 7.76 -9.92 -1.33
C ARG A 203 6.94 -11.14 -1.70
N PHE A 204 5.67 -10.97 -1.99
CA PHE A 204 4.73 -12.07 -2.11
C PHE A 204 3.98 -12.11 -3.43
N PHE A 205 4.05 -11.04 -4.23
CA PHE A 205 3.43 -11.06 -5.54
C PHE A 205 4.33 -11.82 -6.52
N GLU A 206 3.77 -12.87 -7.11
CA GLU A 206 4.44 -13.66 -8.15
C GLU A 206 3.82 -13.33 -9.51
N ASP A 207 4.65 -12.87 -10.44
CA ASP A 207 4.23 -12.55 -11.82
C ASP A 207 4.98 -13.46 -12.80
N ASP A 208 4.32 -14.55 -13.20
CA ASP A 208 4.77 -15.44 -14.28
C ASP A 208 3.83 -15.36 -15.50
N ASN A 209 3.49 -14.13 -15.96
CA ASN A 209 2.57 -13.88 -17.05
C ASN A 209 1.16 -14.45 -16.77
N PRO A 210 0.51 -14.00 -15.70
CA PRO A 210 -0.77 -14.52 -15.24
C PRO A 210 -1.89 -14.28 -16.26
N ASP A 211 -2.94 -15.08 -16.22
CA ASP A 211 -4.25 -14.67 -16.72
C ASP A 211 -4.92 -13.73 -15.72
N PHE A 212 -6.04 -13.12 -16.12
CA PHE A 212 -6.74 -12.14 -15.28
C PHE A 212 -7.11 -12.70 -13.89
N LEU A 213 -7.60 -13.96 -13.84
CA LEU A 213 -7.97 -14.60 -12.57
C LEU A 213 -6.77 -14.76 -11.64
N ALA A 214 -5.63 -15.19 -12.19
CA ALA A 214 -4.39 -15.32 -11.43
C ALA A 214 -3.92 -13.97 -10.88
N GLU A 215 -3.97 -12.92 -11.69
CA GLU A 215 -3.59 -11.54 -11.33
C GLU A 215 -4.44 -11.02 -10.17
N ILE A 216 -5.77 -11.09 -10.30
CA ILE A 216 -6.67 -10.53 -9.27
C ILE A 216 -6.63 -11.34 -7.97
N ILE A 217 -6.50 -12.67 -8.03
CA ILE A 217 -6.36 -13.49 -6.82
C ILE A 217 -5.01 -13.29 -6.15
N SER A 218 -3.91 -13.18 -6.91
CA SER A 218 -2.59 -12.89 -6.34
C SER A 218 -2.59 -11.53 -5.65
N SER A 219 -3.17 -10.51 -6.27
CA SER A 219 -3.38 -9.20 -5.65
C SER A 219 -4.30 -9.29 -4.43
N GLY A 220 -5.39 -10.07 -4.52
CA GLY A 220 -6.33 -10.30 -3.42
C GLY A 220 -5.67 -10.94 -2.19
N LYS A 221 -4.73 -11.88 -2.38
CA LYS A 221 -3.94 -12.46 -1.27
C LYS A 221 -3.10 -11.40 -0.56
N ILE A 222 -2.51 -10.46 -1.32
CA ILE A 222 -1.77 -9.35 -0.72
C ILE A 222 -2.73 -8.44 0.06
N MET A 223 -3.93 -8.16 -0.47
CA MET A 223 -4.95 -7.38 0.23
C MET A 223 -5.45 -8.07 1.50
N TYR A 224 -5.63 -9.40 1.48
CA TYR A 224 -5.94 -10.17 2.70
C TYR A 224 -4.79 -10.14 3.71
N LEU A 225 -3.54 -10.15 3.24
CA LEU A 225 -2.40 -9.94 4.12
C LEU A 225 -2.37 -8.51 4.70
N MET A 226 -2.90 -7.51 3.97
CA MET A 226 -3.13 -6.16 4.52
C MET A 226 -4.17 -6.18 5.65
N ASP A 227 -5.22 -7.03 5.57
CA ASP A 227 -6.18 -7.22 6.67
C ASP A 227 -5.47 -7.71 7.93
N ALA A 228 -4.60 -8.69 7.76
CA ALA A 228 -3.85 -9.32 8.85
C ALA A 228 -2.81 -8.39 9.50
N VAL A 229 -2.15 -7.51 8.72
CA VAL A 229 -1.06 -6.67 9.24
C VAL A 229 -1.50 -5.25 9.60
N LEU A 230 -2.66 -4.81 9.13
CA LEU A 230 -3.27 -3.51 9.44
C LEU A 230 -4.73 -3.67 9.90
N PRO A 231 -5.01 -4.47 10.96
CA PRO A 231 -6.37 -4.80 11.36
C PRO A 231 -7.20 -3.57 11.76
N ASN A 232 -6.56 -2.49 12.19
CA ASN A 232 -7.22 -1.27 12.64
C ASN A 232 -7.43 -0.21 11.53
N LYS A 233 -7.05 -0.50 10.27
CA LYS A 233 -7.31 0.41 9.15
C LYS A 233 -8.56 -0.03 8.40
N SER A 234 -9.35 0.95 7.91
CA SER A 234 -10.49 0.64 7.03
C SER A 234 -10.05 0.03 5.71
N ASP A 235 -10.93 -0.71 5.08
CA ASP A 235 -10.69 -1.32 3.78
C ASP A 235 -10.40 -0.28 2.70
N ALA A 236 -11.07 0.89 2.77
CA ALA A 236 -10.78 2.01 1.90
C ALA A 236 -9.30 2.41 1.97
N ILE A 237 -8.75 2.59 3.18
CA ILE A 237 -7.33 2.96 3.36
C ILE A 237 -6.39 1.85 2.86
N LYS A 238 -6.68 0.58 3.12
CA LYS A 238 -5.86 -0.55 2.70
C LYS A 238 -5.71 -0.63 1.17
N ILE A 239 -6.83 -0.52 0.45
CA ILE A 239 -6.81 -0.58 -1.02
C ILE A 239 -6.35 0.74 -1.65
N GLY A 240 -6.52 1.87 -0.98
CA GLY A 240 -6.24 3.21 -1.49
C GLY A 240 -7.47 3.87 -2.12
N TYR A 241 -8.66 3.60 -1.58
CA TYR A 241 -9.92 4.18 -1.99
C TYR A 241 -10.36 5.30 -1.04
N THR A 242 -11.24 6.14 -1.51
CA THR A 242 -12.13 6.92 -0.65
C THR A 242 -13.26 6.04 -0.13
N GLU A 243 -13.93 6.44 0.95
CA GLU A 243 -15.11 5.72 1.45
C GLU A 243 -16.24 5.63 0.39
N ALA A 244 -16.37 6.64 -0.47
CA ALA A 244 -17.33 6.62 -1.56
C ALA A 244 -17.00 5.58 -2.64
N GLU A 245 -15.72 5.44 -2.99
CA GLU A 245 -15.23 4.42 -3.94
C GLU A 245 -15.42 3.00 -3.38
N LEU A 246 -15.14 2.80 -2.09
CA LEU A 246 -15.37 1.51 -1.43
C LEU A 246 -16.85 1.13 -1.45
N ASN A 247 -17.72 2.03 -0.99
CA ASN A 247 -19.17 1.82 -0.98
C ASN A 247 -19.72 1.57 -2.40
N TRP A 248 -19.12 2.19 -3.42
CA TRP A 248 -19.50 1.91 -4.80
C TRP A 248 -19.19 0.45 -5.18
N CYS A 249 -18.01 -0.06 -4.83
CA CYS A 249 -17.65 -1.45 -5.05
C CYS A 249 -18.60 -2.41 -4.35
N GLU A 250 -18.84 -2.22 -3.05
CA GLU A 250 -19.73 -3.04 -2.22
C GLU A 250 -21.17 -3.07 -2.79
N THR A 251 -21.67 -1.92 -3.25
CA THR A 251 -23.03 -1.82 -3.83
C THR A 251 -23.11 -2.47 -5.22
N ASN A 252 -22.02 -2.53 -5.97
CA ASN A 252 -21.99 -2.99 -7.35
C ASN A 252 -21.27 -4.33 -7.55
N GLU A 253 -20.98 -5.07 -6.52
CA GLU A 253 -20.18 -6.30 -6.56
C GLU A 253 -20.73 -7.30 -7.58
N VAL A 254 -22.02 -7.61 -7.51
CA VAL A 254 -22.69 -8.50 -8.48
C VAL A 254 -22.55 -7.99 -9.91
N ASN A 255 -22.78 -6.69 -10.12
CA ASN A 255 -22.68 -6.10 -11.46
C ASN A 255 -21.24 -6.16 -12.02
N ILE A 256 -20.24 -5.90 -11.17
CA ILE A 256 -18.83 -6.01 -11.55
C ILE A 256 -18.53 -7.45 -11.95
N TRP A 257 -18.96 -8.41 -11.14
CA TRP A 257 -18.76 -9.84 -11.42
C TRP A 257 -19.40 -10.28 -12.73
N GLU A 258 -20.66 -9.89 -12.96
CA GLU A 258 -21.36 -10.17 -14.21
C GLU A 258 -20.61 -9.64 -15.45
N ILE A 259 -20.04 -8.43 -15.36
CA ILE A 259 -19.23 -7.84 -16.43
C ILE A 259 -17.97 -8.67 -16.68
N LEU A 260 -17.25 -9.09 -15.62
CA LEU A 260 -16.04 -9.90 -15.76
C LEU A 260 -16.33 -11.25 -16.45
N ILE A 261 -17.50 -11.87 -16.17
CA ILE A 261 -17.94 -13.11 -16.81
C ILE A 261 -18.37 -12.88 -18.26
N ASN A 262 -19.22 -11.87 -18.51
CA ASN A 262 -19.78 -11.59 -19.82
C ASN A 262 -18.71 -11.16 -20.85
N GLU A 263 -17.66 -10.47 -20.40
CA GLU A 263 -16.51 -10.08 -21.20
C GLU A 263 -15.45 -11.21 -21.34
N GLU A 264 -15.73 -12.39 -20.78
CA GLU A 264 -14.84 -13.57 -20.80
C GLU A 264 -13.42 -13.25 -20.27
N LEU A 265 -13.32 -12.40 -19.23
CA LEU A 265 -12.04 -11.87 -18.77
C LEU A 265 -11.23 -12.87 -17.95
N LEU A 266 -11.87 -13.77 -17.18
CA LEU A 266 -11.21 -14.57 -16.15
C LEU A 266 -9.96 -15.31 -16.63
N TYR A 267 -9.96 -15.82 -17.85
CA TYR A 267 -8.83 -16.55 -18.41
C TYR A 267 -8.11 -15.78 -19.52
N SER A 268 -8.40 -14.48 -19.64
CA SER A 268 -7.72 -13.61 -20.60
C SER A 268 -6.27 -13.38 -20.19
N LYS A 269 -5.35 -13.48 -21.15
CA LYS A 269 -3.94 -13.11 -21.02
C LYS A 269 -3.62 -11.79 -21.71
N ASP A 270 -4.65 -11.06 -22.16
CA ASP A 270 -4.47 -9.74 -22.76
C ASP A 270 -4.11 -8.72 -21.66
N GLN A 271 -2.84 -8.35 -21.60
CA GLN A 271 -2.30 -7.43 -20.59
C GLN A 271 -2.99 -6.07 -20.58
N LYS A 272 -3.56 -5.62 -21.72
CA LYS A 272 -4.33 -4.37 -21.75
C LYS A 272 -5.68 -4.53 -21.07
N LYS A 273 -6.34 -5.67 -21.24
CA LYS A 273 -7.59 -5.99 -20.55
C LYS A 273 -7.34 -6.16 -19.05
N ILE A 274 -6.27 -6.87 -18.67
CA ILE A 274 -5.87 -7.03 -17.26
C ILE A 274 -5.65 -5.66 -16.63
N ALA A 275 -4.77 -4.86 -17.21
CA ALA A 275 -4.45 -3.52 -16.69
C ALA A 275 -5.67 -2.59 -16.59
N GLN A 276 -6.69 -2.77 -17.45
CA GLN A 276 -7.92 -1.99 -17.40
C GLN A 276 -8.65 -2.11 -16.05
N PHE A 277 -8.57 -3.29 -15.40
CA PHE A 277 -9.25 -3.59 -14.13
C PHE A 277 -8.32 -3.63 -12.93
N THR A 278 -7.00 -3.65 -13.14
CA THR A 278 -6.01 -3.78 -12.05
C THR A 278 -5.08 -2.58 -11.90
N ALA A 279 -4.95 -1.74 -12.94
CA ALA A 279 -4.10 -0.56 -12.86
C ALA A 279 -4.80 0.63 -12.21
N ASN A 280 -4.00 1.50 -11.57
CA ASN A 280 -4.48 2.77 -11.02
C ASN A 280 -4.92 3.72 -12.14
N GLY A 281 -5.99 4.47 -11.91
CA GLY A 281 -6.56 5.41 -12.85
C GLY A 281 -7.68 6.24 -12.21
N PRO A 282 -8.32 7.13 -12.97
CA PRO A 282 -9.47 7.90 -12.46
C PRO A 282 -10.72 7.03 -12.23
N PHE A 283 -10.88 5.98 -13.01
CA PHE A 283 -11.97 4.98 -12.90
C PHE A 283 -11.59 3.74 -13.72
N THR A 284 -12.33 2.64 -13.54
CA THR A 284 -12.15 1.43 -14.35
C THR A 284 -12.79 1.60 -15.72
N LYS A 285 -11.99 1.59 -16.78
CA LYS A 285 -12.49 1.74 -18.16
C LYS A 285 -13.46 0.62 -18.52
N GLY A 286 -14.64 1.00 -19.03
CA GLY A 286 -15.73 0.05 -19.35
C GLY A 286 -16.78 -0.06 -18.25
N LEU A 287 -16.54 0.56 -17.10
CA LEU A 287 -17.52 0.80 -16.05
C LEU A 287 -17.92 2.28 -16.03
N PRO A 288 -19.00 2.65 -15.31
CA PRO A 288 -19.37 4.06 -15.09
C PRO A 288 -18.21 4.88 -14.49
N GLU A 289 -18.18 6.19 -14.78
CA GLU A 289 -17.12 7.10 -14.28
C GLU A 289 -17.11 7.23 -12.74
N GLU A 290 -18.20 6.85 -12.07
CA GLU A 290 -18.31 6.78 -10.61
C GLU A 290 -17.59 5.56 -10.02
N SER A 291 -17.22 4.57 -10.86
CA SER A 291 -16.45 3.41 -10.41
C SER A 291 -15.04 3.82 -10.02
N PRO A 292 -14.44 3.21 -8.99
CA PRO A 292 -13.02 3.39 -8.77
C PRO A 292 -12.18 2.68 -9.84
N SER A 293 -10.90 2.98 -9.89
CA SER A 293 -9.91 2.13 -10.57
C SER A 293 -9.67 0.84 -9.79
N MET A 294 -8.98 -0.13 -10.37
CA MET A 294 -8.54 -1.37 -9.71
C MET A 294 -9.66 -2.26 -9.15
N VAL A 295 -10.88 -2.18 -9.70
CA VAL A 295 -12.00 -3.02 -9.20
C VAL A 295 -11.72 -4.53 -9.29
N GLY A 296 -10.85 -4.97 -10.21
CA GLY A 296 -10.41 -6.35 -10.27
C GLY A 296 -9.62 -6.78 -9.04
N ILE A 297 -8.77 -5.89 -8.50
CA ILE A 297 -8.04 -6.17 -7.25
C ILE A 297 -9.03 -6.28 -6.09
N TRP A 298 -10.04 -5.41 -6.03
CA TRP A 298 -11.07 -5.46 -5.01
C TRP A 298 -11.87 -6.77 -5.07
N ILE A 299 -12.34 -7.21 -6.25
CA ILE A 299 -13.00 -8.52 -6.45
C ILE A 299 -12.08 -9.67 -6.02
N GLY A 300 -10.81 -9.65 -6.43
CA GLY A 300 -9.85 -10.68 -6.02
C GLY A 300 -9.67 -10.76 -4.50
N TRP A 301 -9.78 -9.63 -3.82
CA TRP A 301 -9.74 -9.54 -2.37
C TRP A 301 -10.98 -10.19 -1.72
N GLN A 302 -12.20 -9.92 -2.24
CA GLN A 302 -13.40 -10.59 -1.76
C GLN A 302 -13.32 -12.12 -1.99
N MET A 303 -12.90 -12.57 -3.20
CA MET A 303 -12.67 -14.00 -3.47
C MET A 303 -11.75 -14.68 -2.45
N VAL A 304 -10.71 -13.98 -2.01
CA VAL A 304 -9.77 -14.51 -1.03
C VAL A 304 -10.39 -14.53 0.37
N ARG A 305 -11.19 -13.53 0.74
CA ARG A 305 -11.93 -13.50 2.02
C ARG A 305 -12.90 -14.66 2.11
N ASP A 306 -13.74 -14.86 1.10
CA ASP A 306 -14.69 -15.98 1.05
C ASP A 306 -13.96 -17.33 1.13
N TYR A 307 -12.85 -17.48 0.39
CA TYR A 307 -12.05 -18.71 0.46
C TYR A 307 -11.49 -18.99 1.85
N VAL A 308 -11.00 -17.97 2.54
CA VAL A 308 -10.49 -18.17 3.91
C VAL A 308 -11.63 -18.43 4.89
N GLU A 309 -12.76 -17.77 4.76
CA GLU A 309 -13.96 -18.03 5.57
C GLU A 309 -14.44 -19.46 5.40
N ASP A 310 -14.58 -19.94 4.17
CA ASP A 310 -15.03 -21.31 3.84
C ASP A 310 -14.07 -22.40 4.35
N THR A 311 -12.76 -22.14 4.26
CA THR A 311 -11.76 -23.21 4.46
C THR A 311 -11.02 -23.12 5.78
N GLY A 312 -11.04 -21.98 6.45
CA GLY A 312 -10.20 -21.71 7.61
C GLY A 312 -8.69 -21.70 7.27
N ALA A 313 -8.32 -21.42 6.01
CA ALA A 313 -6.93 -21.45 5.59
C ALA A 313 -6.08 -20.43 6.37
N SER A 314 -4.92 -20.86 6.88
CA SER A 314 -3.97 -19.93 7.48
C SER A 314 -3.37 -18.98 6.43
N ILE A 315 -2.80 -17.85 6.87
CA ILE A 315 -2.07 -16.90 5.98
C ILE A 315 -0.99 -17.64 5.17
N VAL A 316 -0.27 -18.56 5.80
CA VAL A 316 0.82 -19.32 5.14
C VAL A 316 0.24 -20.27 4.08
N ASP A 317 -0.85 -20.98 4.40
CA ASP A 317 -1.51 -21.88 3.46
C ASP A 317 -2.13 -21.11 2.30
N LEU A 318 -2.76 -19.95 2.57
CA LEU A 318 -3.31 -19.06 1.55
C LEU A 318 -2.24 -18.59 0.57
N LEU A 319 -1.10 -18.13 1.06
CA LEU A 319 0.00 -17.67 0.19
C LEU A 319 0.60 -18.83 -0.63
N ALA A 320 0.64 -20.04 -0.08
CA ALA A 320 1.14 -21.24 -0.75
C ALA A 320 0.14 -21.86 -1.75
N GLU A 321 -1.15 -21.48 -1.71
CA GLU A 321 -2.16 -22.02 -2.61
C GLU A 321 -1.99 -21.45 -4.03
N THR A 322 -1.58 -22.27 -4.98
CA THR A 322 -1.36 -21.87 -6.39
C THR A 322 -2.54 -22.16 -7.30
N ASN A 323 -3.54 -22.88 -6.81
CA ASN A 323 -4.73 -23.21 -7.61
C ASN A 323 -5.80 -22.11 -7.49
N HIS A 324 -5.69 -21.08 -8.31
CA HIS A 324 -6.62 -19.95 -8.33
C HIS A 324 -8.09 -20.37 -8.54
N ARG A 325 -8.34 -21.48 -9.29
CA ARG A 325 -9.71 -22.01 -9.45
C ARG A 325 -10.30 -22.59 -8.16
N LYS A 326 -9.44 -23.00 -7.21
CA LYS A 326 -9.90 -23.45 -5.90
C LYS A 326 -10.40 -22.27 -5.08
N ILE A 327 -9.70 -21.14 -5.14
CA ILE A 327 -10.13 -19.89 -4.50
C ILE A 327 -11.42 -19.36 -5.14
N LEU A 328 -11.47 -19.32 -6.47
CA LEU A 328 -12.67 -18.91 -7.22
C LEU A 328 -13.94 -19.70 -6.86
N LYS A 329 -13.83 -20.96 -6.43
CA LYS A 329 -15.01 -21.79 -6.11
C LYS A 329 -15.74 -21.37 -4.83
N SER A 330 -15.07 -20.71 -3.91
CA SER A 330 -15.65 -20.20 -2.68
C SER A 330 -16.38 -18.85 -2.89
N TYR A 331 -16.13 -18.17 -4.01
CA TYR A 331 -16.66 -16.85 -4.24
C TYR A 331 -18.12 -16.87 -4.72
N ASP A 332 -19.00 -16.22 -3.96
CA ASP A 332 -20.39 -15.92 -4.35
C ASP A 332 -20.74 -14.46 -4.06
N PRO A 333 -20.80 -13.58 -5.10
CA PRO A 333 -21.09 -12.15 -4.92
C PRO A 333 -22.52 -11.85 -4.44
N ASN A 334 -23.34 -12.89 -4.16
CA ASN A 334 -24.71 -12.74 -3.65
C ASN A 334 -24.84 -13.05 -2.15
N GLU A 335 -23.78 -13.54 -1.50
CA GLU A 335 -23.73 -13.80 -0.06
C GLU A 335 -23.22 -12.59 0.71
#